data_8c1b86fa81c3c964138ec109ab3ebed0
#
_entry.id   8c1b86fa81c3c964138ec109ab3ebed0
#
_cell.length_a   1.000
_cell.length_b   1.000
_cell.length_c   1.000
_cell.angle_alpha   90.00
_cell.angle_beta   90.00
_cell.angle_gamma   90.00
#
_symmetry.space_group_name_H-M   'P 1'
#
loop_
_entity.id
_entity.type
_entity.pdbx_description
1 polymer ?
#
loop_
_entity_poly.entity_id
_entity_poly.type
_entity_poly.pdbx_seq_one_letter_code
_entity_poly.pdbx_strand_id
1 'polypeptide(L)'
;MHSVSAQDEEQRLAALYRLKLLDTPQEERFDRITRLACRALGMPIAAISLVDRDRIWFKSVRGLALTEVPRAGTFCNVAMETDEPLQVPDATADPRFAKMPMVVDQPHLRFYASHPLFSPDGRRLGEICVLDTRCRKLAEGELETLRDLARIVETELRVDVLAQARSELASDLDAARRQVYMDTLTQTWNRAGILEILQREHARARRAKLLIGVAMVDLDNFKAVNDTHGHLTGDRVLRAAAERMIEAVRPYDAVGRYGGEEFLIVLAERDVQHVAAIAERVRANIAQRPVSVDRRAIAITASVGVACSDAPRGQQDDVHQLLQRADEALYRAKRSGRNRVVIAN
;
A
#
# COMPACT_ATOMS: atom_id res chain seq x y z
N MET A 1 12.98 35.47 25.57
CA MET A 1 11.72 34.98 24.95
C MET A 1 11.96 34.93 23.45
N HIS A 2 12.24 33.74 22.92
CA HIS A 2 12.26 33.55 21.46
C HIS A 2 10.79 33.33 21.06
N SER A 3 10.19 34.34 20.43
CA SER A 3 8.88 34.14 19.81
C SER A 3 9.07 33.11 18.67
N VAL A 4 8.52 31.93 18.82
CA VAL A 4 8.43 30.96 17.73
C VAL A 4 7.79 31.69 16.55
N SER A 5 8.46 31.73 15.41
CA SER A 5 7.91 32.44 14.27
C SER A 5 6.63 31.74 13.81
N ALA A 6 5.68 32.47 13.25
CA ALA A 6 4.46 31.86 12.70
C ALA A 6 4.79 30.76 11.68
N GLN A 7 5.89 30.89 10.97
CA GLN A 7 6.39 29.90 10.00
C GLN A 7 6.93 28.64 10.68
N ASP A 8 7.59 28.76 11.84
CA ASP A 8 8.07 27.60 12.60
C ASP A 8 6.90 26.81 13.19
N GLU A 9 5.87 27.49 13.70
CA GLU A 9 4.66 26.85 14.21
C GLU A 9 3.90 26.11 13.10
N GLU A 10 3.82 26.67 11.91
CA GLU A 10 3.18 26.03 10.77
C GLU A 10 3.92 24.75 10.32
N GLN A 11 5.24 24.79 10.30
CA GLN A 11 6.08 23.62 10.01
C GLN A 11 5.97 22.55 11.10
N ARG A 12 5.91 22.95 12.36
CA ARG A 12 5.68 22.07 13.51
C ARG A 12 4.34 21.36 13.39
N LEU A 13 3.26 22.09 13.12
CA LEU A 13 1.92 21.54 12.93
C LEU A 13 1.88 20.59 11.71
N ALA A 14 2.55 20.96 10.62
CA ALA A 14 2.64 20.08 9.46
C ALA A 14 3.35 18.75 9.79
N ALA A 15 4.40 18.77 10.62
CA ALA A 15 5.07 17.56 11.11
C ALA A 15 4.14 16.73 11.99
N LEU A 16 3.38 17.36 12.89
CA LEU A 16 2.39 16.69 13.73
C LEU A 16 1.29 16.00 12.91
N TYR A 17 0.71 16.72 11.94
CA TYR A 17 -0.38 16.18 11.13
C TYR A 17 0.06 15.04 10.20
N ARG A 18 1.32 15.01 9.78
CA ARG A 18 1.89 13.88 9.02
C ARG A 18 1.86 12.57 9.80
N LEU A 19 1.90 12.60 11.12
CA LEU A 19 1.80 11.39 11.95
C LEU A 19 0.43 10.73 11.88
N LYS A 20 -0.64 11.49 11.57
CA LYS A 20 -2.04 11.01 11.56
C LYS A 20 -2.47 10.34 12.87
N LEU A 21 -1.93 10.77 13.99
CA LEU A 21 -2.19 10.21 15.32
C LEU A 21 -3.25 10.98 16.11
N LEU A 22 -3.51 12.25 15.76
CA LEU A 22 -4.58 13.01 16.40
C LEU A 22 -5.93 12.35 16.12
N ASP A 23 -6.79 12.37 17.13
CA ASP A 23 -8.16 11.82 17.08
C ASP A 23 -8.23 10.30 16.79
N THR A 24 -7.12 9.58 17.01
CA THR A 24 -7.08 8.13 16.88
C THR A 24 -7.37 7.43 18.21
N PRO A 25 -7.83 6.16 18.18
CA PRO A 25 -8.03 5.37 19.39
C PRO A 25 -6.75 5.24 20.23
N GLN A 26 -6.93 4.92 21.51
CA GLN A 26 -5.82 4.55 22.38
C GLN A 26 -5.11 3.29 21.84
N GLU A 27 -3.79 3.24 22.01
CA GLU A 27 -2.95 2.14 21.53
C GLU A 27 -2.05 1.62 22.67
N GLU A 28 -2.07 0.33 22.90
CA GLU A 28 -1.32 -0.33 23.99
C GLU A 28 0.17 0.00 23.99
N ARG A 29 0.78 0.27 22.82
CA ARG A 29 2.20 0.65 22.74
C ARG A 29 2.47 1.97 23.46
N PHE A 30 1.61 2.97 23.38
CA PHE A 30 1.71 4.23 24.10
C PHE A 30 1.23 4.11 25.54
N ASP A 31 0.16 3.36 25.80
CA ASP A 31 -0.39 3.12 27.13
C ASP A 31 0.58 2.33 28.01
N ARG A 32 1.39 1.47 27.42
CA ARG A 32 2.50 0.78 28.09
C ARG A 32 3.55 1.76 28.59
N ILE A 33 3.88 2.78 27.78
CA ILE A 33 4.91 3.77 28.15
C ILE A 33 4.41 4.64 29.31
N THR A 34 3.17 5.16 29.27
CA THR A 34 2.62 5.93 30.39
C THR A 34 2.46 5.09 31.65
N ARG A 35 2.12 3.81 31.52
CA ARG A 35 2.09 2.86 32.63
C ARG A 35 3.46 2.62 33.24
N LEU A 36 4.50 2.52 32.40
CA LEU A 36 5.89 2.40 32.84
C LEU A 36 6.36 3.68 33.54
N ALA A 37 6.05 4.86 33.00
CA ALA A 37 6.37 6.15 33.60
C ALA A 37 5.78 6.25 35.02
N CYS A 38 4.51 5.94 35.20
CA CYS A 38 3.87 5.93 36.53
C CYS A 38 4.59 4.99 37.51
N ARG A 39 4.93 3.78 37.07
CA ARG A 39 5.56 2.77 37.95
C ARG A 39 7.01 3.09 38.27
N ALA A 40 7.80 3.45 37.27
CA ALA A 40 9.24 3.69 37.46
C ALA A 40 9.53 4.94 38.30
N LEU A 41 8.70 5.99 38.12
CA LEU A 41 8.86 7.27 38.81
C LEU A 41 7.95 7.42 40.02
N GLY A 42 7.14 6.41 40.34
CA GLY A 42 6.21 6.45 41.48
C GLY A 42 5.16 7.56 41.38
N MET A 43 4.74 7.90 40.12
CA MET A 43 3.83 8.99 39.87
C MET A 43 2.37 8.52 39.68
N PRO A 44 1.39 9.23 40.21
CA PRO A 44 -0.03 8.87 40.01
C PRO A 44 -0.51 9.17 38.58
N ILE A 45 0.09 10.15 37.90
CA ILE A 45 -0.32 10.60 36.58
C ILE A 45 0.86 10.61 35.61
N ALA A 46 0.64 10.10 34.41
CA ALA A 46 1.55 10.24 33.28
C ALA A 46 0.77 10.42 32.00
N ALA A 47 1.30 11.22 31.06
CA ALA A 47 0.68 11.42 29.77
C ALA A 47 1.71 11.56 28.65
N ILE A 48 1.33 11.14 27.45
CA ILE A 48 1.96 11.47 26.18
C ILE A 48 1.03 12.47 25.50
N SER A 49 1.45 13.72 25.43
CA SER A 49 0.69 14.83 24.87
C SER A 49 1.23 15.26 23.53
N LEU A 50 0.35 15.52 22.58
CA LEU A 50 0.64 16.12 21.29
C LEU A 50 0.00 17.53 21.28
N VAL A 51 0.81 18.53 20.94
CA VAL A 51 0.39 19.93 20.99
C VAL A 51 -0.13 20.37 19.63
N ASP A 52 -1.43 20.40 19.49
CA ASP A 52 -2.14 20.88 18.31
C ASP A 52 -2.22 22.42 18.33
N ARG A 53 -2.88 23.03 17.36
CA ARG A 53 -3.01 24.47 17.19
C ARG A 53 -3.64 25.12 18.44
N ASP A 54 -4.80 24.62 18.85
CA ASP A 54 -5.63 25.24 19.91
C ASP A 54 -5.87 24.30 21.10
N ARG A 55 -5.38 23.07 21.05
CA ARG A 55 -5.57 22.03 22.06
C ARG A 55 -4.31 21.22 22.32
N ILE A 56 -4.26 20.61 23.47
CA ILE A 56 -3.36 19.51 23.82
C ILE A 56 -4.16 18.22 23.72
N TRP A 57 -3.76 17.35 22.82
CA TRP A 57 -4.39 16.07 22.65
C TRP A 57 -3.52 14.96 23.27
N PHE A 58 -4.13 14.09 24.06
CA PHE A 58 -3.42 13.04 24.77
C PHE A 58 -3.48 11.72 24.00
N LYS A 59 -2.35 11.33 23.39
CA LYS A 59 -2.23 10.01 22.76
C LYS A 59 -2.34 8.87 23.75
N SER A 60 -1.84 9.10 24.97
CA SER A 60 -2.02 8.21 26.13
C SER A 60 -2.03 9.05 27.38
N VAL A 61 -2.94 8.75 28.29
CA VAL A 61 -3.01 9.38 29.61
C VAL A 61 -3.42 8.35 30.65
N ARG A 62 -2.75 8.42 31.80
CA ARG A 62 -3.02 7.58 32.96
C ARG A 62 -3.22 8.47 34.19
N GLY A 63 -4.21 8.12 35.02
CA GLY A 63 -4.50 8.86 36.25
C GLY A 63 -5.41 10.09 36.07
N LEU A 64 -5.79 10.43 34.84
CA LEU A 64 -6.79 11.44 34.52
C LEU A 64 -7.78 10.89 33.51
N ALA A 65 -9.04 11.33 33.57
CA ALA A 65 -10.09 10.95 32.62
C ALA A 65 -10.28 12.06 31.57
N LEU A 66 -9.22 12.34 30.80
CA LEU A 66 -9.17 13.40 29.77
C LEU A 66 -8.64 12.83 28.47
N THR A 67 -9.18 13.30 27.35
CA THR A 67 -8.65 13.00 26.00
C THR A 67 -7.95 14.22 25.40
N GLU A 68 -8.38 15.41 25.77
CA GLU A 68 -7.81 16.68 25.34
C GLU A 68 -8.11 17.78 26.33
N VAL A 69 -7.35 18.88 26.24
CA VAL A 69 -7.61 20.13 26.95
C VAL A 69 -7.29 21.33 26.05
N PRO A 70 -7.88 22.52 26.26
CA PRO A 70 -7.46 23.74 25.58
C PRO A 70 -5.96 23.97 25.76
N ARG A 71 -5.24 24.38 24.72
CA ARG A 71 -3.78 24.61 24.76
C ARG A 71 -3.41 25.71 25.77
N ALA A 72 -4.17 26.80 25.76
CA ALA A 72 -3.92 27.93 26.64
C ALA A 72 -4.12 27.55 28.12
N GLY A 73 -3.22 28.04 28.98
CA GLY A 73 -3.31 27.81 30.44
C GLY A 73 -2.92 26.40 30.88
N THR A 74 -2.09 25.70 30.11
CA THR A 74 -1.57 24.36 30.43
C THR A 74 -0.07 24.36 30.66
N PHE A 75 0.41 23.38 31.44
CA PHE A 75 1.85 23.14 31.60
C PHE A 75 2.52 22.86 30.27
N CYS A 76 1.89 22.05 29.43
CA CYS A 76 2.40 21.69 28.10
C CYS A 76 2.60 22.90 27.20
N ASN A 77 1.73 23.92 27.27
CA ASN A 77 1.91 25.12 26.46
C ASN A 77 3.15 25.92 26.90
N VAL A 78 3.40 26.03 28.20
CA VAL A 78 4.62 26.69 28.74
C VAL A 78 5.86 25.86 28.42
N ALA A 79 5.76 24.54 28.56
CA ALA A 79 6.86 23.65 28.19
C ALA A 79 7.29 23.82 26.72
N MET A 80 6.36 24.09 25.80
CA MET A 80 6.65 24.32 24.38
C MET A 80 7.53 25.55 24.07
N GLU A 81 7.75 26.45 25.04
CA GLU A 81 8.58 27.64 24.86
C GLU A 81 10.09 27.33 24.82
N THR A 82 10.50 26.10 25.20
CA THR A 82 11.90 25.66 25.20
C THR A 82 12.00 24.19 24.79
N ASP A 83 13.10 23.80 24.18
CA ASP A 83 13.39 22.41 23.82
C ASP A 83 14.00 21.62 24.98
N GLU A 84 14.14 22.24 26.16
CA GLU A 84 14.70 21.64 27.35
C GLU A 84 13.60 20.92 28.18
N PRO A 85 13.97 19.88 28.96
CA PRO A 85 13.06 19.29 29.94
C PRO A 85 12.58 20.33 30.95
N LEU A 86 11.31 20.24 31.32
CA LEU A 86 10.73 21.13 32.34
C LEU A 86 10.47 20.34 33.61
N GLN A 87 10.91 20.87 34.76
CA GLN A 87 10.53 20.38 36.07
C GLN A 87 10.01 21.51 36.94
N VAL A 88 8.82 21.33 37.50
CA VAL A 88 8.12 22.24 38.42
C VAL A 88 7.87 21.51 39.74
N PRO A 89 8.71 21.67 40.75
CA PRO A 89 8.60 20.95 42.03
C PRO A 89 7.35 21.32 42.83
N ASP A 90 6.93 22.57 42.75
CA ASP A 90 5.70 23.09 43.37
C ASP A 90 5.06 24.13 42.46
N ALA A 91 3.99 23.75 41.81
CA ALA A 91 3.25 24.59 40.88
C ALA A 91 2.58 25.80 41.55
N THR A 92 2.31 25.73 42.86
CA THR A 92 1.71 26.85 43.61
C THR A 92 2.71 27.94 43.91
N ALA A 93 3.99 27.63 43.99
CA ALA A 93 5.09 28.56 44.22
C ALA A 93 5.64 29.17 42.94
N ASP A 94 5.36 28.59 41.75
CA ASP A 94 5.83 29.09 40.48
C ASP A 94 4.82 30.05 39.83
N PRO A 95 5.17 31.33 39.65
CA PRO A 95 4.27 32.36 39.09
C PRO A 95 3.65 32.00 37.72
N ARG A 96 4.33 31.15 36.92
CA ARG A 96 3.86 30.71 35.61
C ARG A 96 2.65 29.77 35.71
N PHE A 97 2.55 28.99 36.82
CA PHE A 97 1.60 27.90 36.98
C PHE A 97 0.59 28.11 38.10
N ALA A 98 0.90 28.93 39.11
CA ALA A 98 0.13 29.09 40.33
C ALA A 98 -1.36 29.45 40.14
N LYS A 99 -1.70 30.08 39.01
CA LYS A 99 -3.06 30.48 38.65
C LYS A 99 -3.74 29.58 37.61
N MET A 100 -3.08 28.51 37.19
CA MET A 100 -3.66 27.60 36.21
C MET A 100 -4.85 26.80 36.79
N PRO A 101 -5.88 26.53 35.97
CA PRO A 101 -7.05 25.80 36.43
C PRO A 101 -6.73 24.47 37.14
N MET A 102 -5.85 23.65 36.55
CA MET A 102 -5.47 22.35 37.15
C MET A 102 -4.67 22.45 38.46
N VAL A 103 -4.16 23.65 38.80
CA VAL A 103 -3.47 23.92 40.06
C VAL A 103 -4.42 24.48 41.12
N VAL A 104 -5.33 25.38 40.70
CA VAL A 104 -6.31 26.05 41.60
C VAL A 104 -7.50 25.11 41.85
N ASP A 105 -8.01 24.49 40.82
CA ASP A 105 -9.18 23.62 40.89
C ASP A 105 -8.72 22.13 40.86
N GLN A 106 -9.68 21.21 40.92
CA GLN A 106 -9.38 19.80 40.82
C GLN A 106 -8.65 19.49 39.49
N PRO A 107 -7.59 18.66 39.52
CA PRO A 107 -7.14 17.79 40.61
C PRO A 107 -6.14 18.41 41.62
N HIS A 108 -5.92 19.71 41.61
CA HIS A 108 -4.98 20.42 42.50
C HIS A 108 -3.52 19.96 42.30
N LEU A 109 -3.05 20.02 41.06
CA LEU A 109 -1.69 19.63 40.73
C LEU A 109 -0.67 20.47 41.49
N ARG A 110 0.41 19.83 41.95
CA ARG A 110 1.53 20.46 42.66
C ARG A 110 2.84 20.22 41.97
N PHE A 111 3.01 19.08 41.38
CA PHE A 111 4.24 18.69 40.69
C PHE A 111 3.98 18.42 39.22
N TYR A 112 4.95 18.83 38.39
CA TYR A 112 4.99 18.54 36.98
C TYR A 112 6.44 18.32 36.53
N ALA A 113 6.68 17.29 35.74
CA ALA A 113 7.94 17.13 34.98
C ALA A 113 7.65 16.59 33.60
N SER A 114 8.34 17.11 32.60
CA SER A 114 8.19 16.66 31.21
C SER A 114 9.52 16.60 30.45
N HIS A 115 9.53 15.75 29.44
CA HIS A 115 10.56 15.69 28.42
C HIS A 115 9.95 15.92 27.04
N PRO A 116 10.55 16.80 26.20
CA PRO A 116 10.04 17.07 24.85
C PRO A 116 10.08 15.83 23.97
N LEU A 117 9.16 15.78 22.98
CA LEU A 117 9.09 14.78 21.95
C LEU A 117 9.29 15.43 20.59
N PHE A 118 10.17 14.87 19.80
CA PHE A 118 10.52 15.40 18.49
C PHE A 118 10.12 14.44 17.37
N SER A 119 9.75 15.03 16.23
CA SER A 119 9.59 14.31 14.97
C SER A 119 10.95 13.88 14.40
N PRO A 120 10.99 12.97 13.40
CA PRO A 120 12.25 12.59 12.74
C PRO A 120 13.02 13.74 12.11
N ASP A 121 12.34 14.81 11.71
CA ASP A 121 12.91 16.05 11.16
C ASP A 121 13.21 17.12 12.23
N GLY A 122 13.21 16.73 13.52
CA GLY A 122 13.63 17.58 14.64
C GLY A 122 12.59 18.62 15.07
N ARG A 123 11.34 18.53 14.65
CA ARG A 123 10.27 19.45 15.08
C ARG A 123 9.63 18.96 16.36
N ARG A 124 9.42 19.86 17.31
CA ARG A 124 8.77 19.51 18.58
C ARG A 124 7.28 19.22 18.38
N LEU A 125 6.84 18.04 18.77
CA LEU A 125 5.46 17.56 18.59
C LEU A 125 4.62 17.72 19.87
N GLY A 126 5.27 17.62 21.00
CA GLY A 126 4.64 17.60 22.32
C GLY A 126 5.63 17.14 23.37
N GLU A 127 5.16 16.33 24.30
CA GLU A 127 5.99 15.85 25.42
C GLU A 127 5.43 14.57 26.06
N ILE A 128 6.31 13.83 26.74
CA ILE A 128 5.91 12.92 27.79
C ILE A 128 6.02 13.63 29.14
N CYS A 129 4.99 13.55 29.96
CA CYS A 129 4.96 14.23 31.26
C CYS A 129 4.47 13.30 32.37
N VAL A 130 4.90 13.63 33.59
CA VAL A 130 4.43 13.03 34.84
C VAL A 130 4.01 14.13 35.81
N LEU A 131 2.92 13.87 36.55
CA LEU A 131 2.30 14.84 37.41
C LEU A 131 1.90 14.21 38.76
N ASP A 132 1.84 15.04 39.80
CA ASP A 132 1.37 14.65 41.10
C ASP A 132 0.58 15.79 41.77
N THR A 133 -0.34 15.45 42.67
CA THR A 133 -1.03 16.36 43.58
C THR A 133 -0.21 16.72 44.83
N ARG A 134 0.99 16.20 44.97
CA ARG A 134 1.96 16.48 46.01
C ARG A 134 3.20 17.14 45.42
N CYS A 135 3.80 18.06 46.15
CA CYS A 135 5.09 18.64 45.80
C CYS A 135 6.17 17.54 45.74
N ARG A 136 6.95 17.53 44.68
CA ARG A 136 8.03 16.54 44.45
C ARG A 136 9.21 17.19 43.73
N LYS A 137 10.32 16.47 43.73
CA LYS A 137 11.49 16.79 42.92
C LYS A 137 12.08 15.49 42.43
N LEU A 138 12.19 15.31 41.14
CA LEU A 138 12.88 14.17 40.52
C LEU A 138 14.38 14.32 40.71
N ALA A 139 15.03 13.22 41.08
CA ALA A 139 16.46 13.09 41.05
C ALA A 139 16.98 12.96 39.61
N GLU A 140 18.29 13.10 39.41
CA GLU A 140 18.90 13.06 38.09
C GLU A 140 18.61 11.74 37.34
N GLY A 141 18.73 10.58 38.01
CA GLY A 141 18.41 9.27 37.42
C GLY A 141 16.92 9.09 37.06
N GLU A 142 16.01 9.79 37.78
CA GLU A 142 14.57 9.79 37.43
C GLU A 142 14.30 10.65 36.22
N LEU A 143 15.02 11.77 36.06
CA LEU A 143 14.97 12.61 34.84
C LEU A 143 15.57 11.86 33.64
N GLU A 144 16.63 11.08 33.84
CA GLU A 144 17.16 10.19 32.80
C GLU A 144 16.13 9.15 32.36
N THR A 145 15.42 8.55 33.34
CA THR A 145 14.33 7.60 33.04
C THR A 145 13.23 8.25 32.20
N LEU A 146 12.85 9.50 32.51
CA LEU A 146 11.86 10.24 31.73
C LEU A 146 12.35 10.53 30.31
N ARG A 147 13.64 10.85 30.15
CA ARG A 147 14.32 11.03 28.86
C ARG A 147 14.28 9.75 28.02
N ASP A 148 14.59 8.61 28.63
CA ASP A 148 14.62 7.33 27.94
C ASP A 148 13.21 6.92 27.48
N LEU A 149 12.19 7.17 28.31
CA LEU A 149 10.80 6.97 27.93
C LEU A 149 10.38 7.88 26.76
N ALA A 150 10.86 9.14 26.74
CA ALA A 150 10.63 10.04 25.59
C ALA A 150 11.21 9.47 24.29
N ARG A 151 12.45 8.95 24.34
CA ARG A 151 13.08 8.29 23.18
C ARG A 151 12.33 7.06 22.69
N ILE A 152 11.73 6.29 23.62
CA ILE A 152 10.88 5.15 23.24
C ILE A 152 9.63 5.66 22.51
N VAL A 153 8.97 6.72 23.02
CA VAL A 153 7.84 7.35 22.31
C VAL A 153 8.24 7.82 20.92
N GLU A 154 9.37 8.52 20.79
CA GLU A 154 9.87 8.98 19.49
C GLU A 154 10.13 7.83 18.52
N THR A 155 10.61 6.68 19.03
CA THR A 155 10.82 5.48 18.23
C THR A 155 9.49 4.93 17.70
N GLU A 156 8.46 4.85 18.55
CA GLU A 156 7.11 4.44 18.12
C GLU A 156 6.52 5.41 17.05
N LEU A 157 6.73 6.72 17.22
CA LEU A 157 6.32 7.72 16.23
C LEU A 157 7.04 7.54 14.88
N ARG A 158 8.32 7.20 14.89
CA ARG A 158 9.11 6.92 13.66
C ARG A 158 8.62 5.68 12.92
N VAL A 159 8.25 4.63 13.65
CA VAL A 159 7.71 3.39 13.06
C VAL A 159 6.47 3.70 12.22
N ASP A 160 5.57 4.55 12.70
CA ASP A 160 4.38 4.95 11.96
C ASP A 160 4.71 5.70 10.67
N VAL A 161 5.62 6.67 10.74
CA VAL A 161 6.06 7.45 9.56
C VAL A 161 6.69 6.53 8.51
N LEU A 162 7.56 5.61 8.94
CA LEU A 162 8.22 4.67 8.02
C LEU A 162 7.23 3.68 7.41
N ALA A 163 6.28 3.16 8.18
CA ALA A 163 5.24 2.26 7.68
C ALA A 163 4.37 2.93 6.61
N GLN A 164 4.00 4.19 6.84
CA GLN A 164 3.22 4.95 5.88
C GLN A 164 4.01 5.26 4.61
N ALA A 165 5.24 5.76 4.71
CA ALA A 165 6.10 6.04 3.56
C ALA A 165 6.35 4.78 2.71
N ARG A 166 6.54 3.61 3.36
CA ARG A 166 6.65 2.33 2.67
C ARG A 166 5.38 1.95 1.92
N SER A 167 4.20 2.20 2.52
CA SER A 167 2.92 1.90 1.88
C SER A 167 2.68 2.79 0.65
N GLU A 168 2.97 4.08 0.76
CA GLU A 168 2.87 5.04 -0.35
C GLU A 168 3.82 4.65 -1.49
N LEU A 169 5.10 4.38 -1.18
CA LEU A 169 6.09 3.96 -2.18
C LEU A 169 5.71 2.64 -2.86
N ALA A 170 5.15 1.67 -2.13
CA ALA A 170 4.66 0.43 -2.72
C ALA A 170 3.50 0.68 -3.68
N SER A 171 2.57 1.57 -3.33
CA SER A 171 1.45 1.97 -4.20
C SER A 171 1.93 2.66 -5.48
N ASP A 172 2.89 3.60 -5.35
CA ASP A 172 3.46 4.31 -6.49
C ASP A 172 4.23 3.38 -7.42
N LEU A 173 4.98 2.44 -6.85
CA LEU A 173 5.69 1.41 -7.62
C LEU A 173 4.73 0.52 -8.39
N ASP A 174 3.61 0.10 -7.77
CA ASP A 174 2.59 -0.71 -8.43
C ASP A 174 1.84 0.08 -9.52
N ALA A 175 1.62 1.37 -9.32
CA ALA A 175 1.05 2.26 -10.34
C ALA A 175 2.00 2.43 -11.53
N ALA A 176 3.28 2.68 -11.27
CA ALA A 176 4.31 2.80 -12.29
C ALA A 176 4.48 1.48 -13.09
N ARG A 177 4.49 0.33 -12.40
CA ARG A 177 4.54 -0.99 -13.07
C ARG A 177 3.34 -1.21 -13.97
N ARG A 178 2.14 -0.86 -13.53
CA ARG A 178 0.93 -0.95 -14.39
C ARG A 178 1.08 -0.11 -15.66
N GLN A 179 1.58 1.11 -15.57
CA GLN A 179 1.80 1.97 -16.75
C GLN A 179 2.79 1.36 -17.75
N VAL A 180 3.85 0.69 -17.26
CA VAL A 180 4.89 0.11 -18.12
C VAL A 180 4.46 -1.22 -18.73
N TYR A 181 3.67 -2.03 -18.03
CA TYR A 181 3.38 -3.41 -18.40
C TYR A 181 1.95 -3.68 -18.87
N MET A 182 1.06 -2.69 -18.82
CA MET A 182 -0.32 -2.85 -19.30
C MET A 182 -0.51 -2.24 -20.70
N ASP A 183 -1.31 -2.90 -21.53
CA ASP A 183 -1.81 -2.33 -22.79
C ASP A 183 -2.96 -1.35 -22.51
N THR A 184 -2.81 -0.11 -22.93
CA THR A 184 -3.76 0.98 -22.62
C THR A 184 -5.12 0.79 -23.25
N LEU A 185 -5.20 0.07 -24.37
CA LEU A 185 -6.45 -0.17 -25.09
C LEU A 185 -7.25 -1.31 -24.45
N THR A 186 -6.62 -2.44 -24.21
CA THR A 186 -7.28 -3.69 -23.80
C THR A 186 -7.25 -3.95 -22.31
N GLN A 187 -6.46 -3.18 -21.56
CA GLN A 187 -6.25 -3.35 -20.12
C GLN A 187 -5.75 -4.75 -19.74
N THR A 188 -5.11 -5.44 -20.69
CA THR A 188 -4.36 -6.67 -20.48
C THR A 188 -2.86 -6.36 -20.34
N TRP A 189 -2.03 -7.35 -20.04
CA TRP A 189 -0.59 -7.16 -20.11
C TRP A 189 -0.18 -6.78 -21.54
N ASN A 190 0.75 -5.85 -21.67
CA ASN A 190 1.37 -5.58 -22.96
C ASN A 190 2.43 -6.67 -23.28
N ARG A 191 3.05 -6.59 -24.45
CA ARG A 191 4.05 -7.57 -24.89
C ARG A 191 5.20 -7.77 -23.89
N ALA A 192 5.72 -6.68 -23.33
CA ALA A 192 6.80 -6.76 -22.35
C ALA A 192 6.33 -7.43 -21.05
N GLY A 193 5.16 -7.05 -20.54
CA GLY A 193 4.58 -7.60 -19.31
C GLY A 193 4.27 -9.08 -19.41
N ILE A 194 3.65 -9.52 -20.52
CA ILE A 194 3.27 -10.93 -20.66
C ILE A 194 4.50 -11.84 -20.86
N LEU A 195 5.54 -11.34 -21.51
CA LEU A 195 6.82 -12.08 -21.66
C LEU A 195 7.57 -12.21 -20.33
N GLU A 196 7.59 -11.16 -19.51
CA GLU A 196 8.17 -11.23 -18.16
C GLU A 196 7.42 -12.24 -17.28
N ILE A 197 6.09 -12.24 -17.35
CA ILE A 197 5.26 -13.23 -16.64
C ILE A 197 5.58 -14.64 -17.12
N LEU A 198 5.66 -14.85 -18.44
CA LEU A 198 5.97 -16.14 -19.00
C LEU A 198 7.35 -16.66 -18.52
N GLN A 199 8.37 -15.82 -18.54
CA GLN A 199 9.71 -16.19 -18.05
C GLN A 199 9.67 -16.58 -16.56
N ARG A 200 8.98 -15.80 -15.74
CA ARG A 200 8.86 -16.06 -14.30
C ARG A 200 8.08 -17.35 -14.00
N GLU A 201 6.93 -17.54 -14.64
CA GLU A 201 6.11 -18.74 -14.44
C GLU A 201 6.77 -19.99 -15.02
N HIS A 202 7.48 -19.88 -16.15
CA HIS A 202 8.30 -20.97 -16.69
C HIS A 202 9.40 -21.41 -15.71
N ALA A 203 10.14 -20.45 -15.13
CA ALA A 203 11.14 -20.76 -14.12
C ALA A 203 10.55 -21.36 -12.84
N ARG A 204 9.33 -20.96 -12.45
CA ARG A 204 8.60 -21.50 -11.31
C ARG A 204 8.09 -22.92 -11.57
N ALA A 205 7.46 -23.14 -12.73
CA ALA A 205 6.94 -24.43 -13.15
C ALA A 205 8.06 -25.48 -13.20
N ARG A 206 9.23 -25.10 -13.74
CA ARG A 206 10.43 -25.94 -13.77
C ARG A 206 10.88 -26.41 -12.38
N ARG A 207 10.89 -25.50 -11.37
CA ARG A 207 11.24 -25.88 -9.99
C ARG A 207 10.19 -26.77 -9.33
N ALA A 208 8.93 -26.52 -9.62
CA ALA A 208 7.81 -27.28 -9.07
C ALA A 208 7.46 -28.57 -9.83
N LYS A 209 8.17 -28.85 -10.93
CA LYS A 209 7.88 -29.97 -11.86
C LYS A 209 6.44 -29.90 -12.41
N LEU A 210 5.95 -28.70 -12.65
CA LEU A 210 4.65 -28.43 -13.28
C LEU A 210 4.87 -28.13 -14.76
N LEU A 211 3.78 -28.24 -15.51
CA LEU A 211 3.72 -27.89 -16.92
C LEU A 211 3.34 -26.41 -17.04
N ILE A 212 4.00 -25.70 -17.97
CA ILE A 212 3.54 -24.40 -18.42
C ILE A 212 2.97 -24.51 -19.82
N GLY A 213 1.76 -24.01 -20.01
CA GLY A 213 1.12 -23.89 -21.31
C GLY A 213 1.11 -22.44 -21.78
N VAL A 214 1.23 -22.24 -23.07
CA VAL A 214 0.98 -20.97 -23.73
C VAL A 214 -0.05 -21.13 -24.83
N ALA A 215 -0.92 -20.15 -24.97
CA ALA A 215 -1.85 -20.07 -26.08
C ALA A 215 -1.65 -18.74 -26.82
N MET A 216 -1.21 -18.84 -28.08
CA MET A 216 -1.14 -17.70 -28.98
C MET A 216 -2.51 -17.58 -29.67
N VAL A 217 -3.16 -16.43 -29.51
CA VAL A 217 -4.51 -16.14 -30.00
C VAL A 217 -4.46 -15.01 -31.01
N ASP A 218 -5.16 -15.16 -32.12
CA ASP A 218 -5.26 -14.12 -33.15
C ASP A 218 -6.71 -13.97 -33.60
N LEU A 219 -7.20 -12.73 -33.67
CA LEU A 219 -8.55 -12.45 -34.10
C LEU A 219 -8.71 -12.62 -35.61
N ASP A 220 -9.54 -13.54 -36.01
CA ASP A 220 -9.75 -13.89 -37.42
C ASP A 220 -10.30 -12.71 -38.22
N ASN A 221 -9.66 -12.39 -39.33
CA ASN A 221 -10.07 -11.36 -40.29
C ASN A 221 -10.20 -9.95 -39.66
N PHE A 222 -9.46 -9.64 -38.60
CA PHE A 222 -9.57 -8.35 -37.90
C PHE A 222 -9.24 -7.17 -38.79
N LYS A 223 -8.32 -7.31 -39.74
CA LYS A 223 -8.06 -6.27 -40.77
C LYS A 223 -9.31 -5.92 -41.53
N ALA A 224 -10.13 -6.89 -41.95
CA ALA A 224 -11.38 -6.63 -42.63
C ALA A 224 -12.39 -5.87 -41.77
N VAL A 225 -12.40 -6.08 -40.47
CA VAL A 225 -13.20 -5.28 -39.52
C VAL A 225 -12.76 -3.82 -39.54
N ASN A 226 -11.45 -3.57 -39.47
CA ASN A 226 -10.91 -2.21 -39.55
C ASN A 226 -11.20 -1.53 -40.90
N ASP A 227 -10.98 -2.25 -41.99
CA ASP A 227 -11.18 -1.70 -43.36
C ASP A 227 -12.66 -1.39 -43.61
N THR A 228 -13.58 -2.18 -43.03
CA THR A 228 -15.04 -2.00 -43.27
C THR A 228 -15.68 -1.03 -42.27
N HIS A 229 -15.23 -0.98 -41.03
CA HIS A 229 -15.89 -0.30 -39.90
C HIS A 229 -15.07 0.80 -39.26
N GLY A 230 -13.82 0.96 -39.68
CA GLY A 230 -12.86 1.92 -39.16
C GLY A 230 -12.17 1.47 -37.87
N HIS A 231 -11.02 2.09 -37.58
CA HIS A 231 -10.15 1.72 -36.47
C HIS A 231 -10.82 1.86 -35.09
N LEU A 232 -11.67 2.87 -34.89
CA LEU A 232 -12.38 3.03 -33.60
C LEU A 232 -13.32 1.85 -33.31
N THR A 233 -13.89 1.25 -34.35
CA THR A 233 -14.69 0.02 -34.19
C THR A 233 -13.79 -1.18 -33.90
N GLY A 234 -12.65 -1.29 -34.58
CA GLY A 234 -11.63 -2.31 -34.27
C GLY A 234 -11.15 -2.23 -32.84
N ASP A 235 -10.93 -1.04 -32.31
CA ASP A 235 -10.53 -0.86 -30.90
C ASP A 235 -11.57 -1.39 -29.91
N ARG A 236 -12.88 -1.19 -30.21
CA ARG A 236 -13.97 -1.75 -29.39
C ARG A 236 -14.01 -3.27 -29.49
N VAL A 237 -13.75 -3.81 -30.68
CA VAL A 237 -13.66 -5.26 -30.89
C VAL A 237 -12.49 -5.86 -30.14
N LEU A 238 -11.31 -5.22 -30.13
CA LEU A 238 -10.15 -5.65 -29.34
C LEU A 238 -10.44 -5.66 -27.85
N ARG A 239 -11.08 -4.60 -27.32
CA ARG A 239 -11.47 -4.57 -25.89
C ARG A 239 -12.42 -5.70 -25.54
N ALA A 240 -13.47 -5.89 -26.34
CA ALA A 240 -14.45 -6.95 -26.11
C ALA A 240 -13.81 -8.35 -26.19
N ALA A 241 -12.87 -8.56 -27.13
CA ALA A 241 -12.13 -9.82 -27.21
C ALA A 241 -11.25 -10.07 -25.98
N ALA A 242 -10.55 -9.04 -25.52
CA ALA A 242 -9.71 -9.11 -24.32
C ALA A 242 -10.53 -9.42 -23.06
N GLU A 243 -11.67 -8.75 -22.87
CA GLU A 243 -12.61 -9.02 -21.77
C GLU A 243 -13.07 -10.48 -21.77
N ARG A 244 -13.46 -11.02 -22.94
CA ARG A 244 -13.89 -12.41 -23.10
C ARG A 244 -12.78 -13.42 -22.84
N MET A 245 -11.52 -13.10 -23.16
CA MET A 245 -10.37 -13.90 -22.84
C MET A 245 -10.14 -13.94 -21.32
N ILE A 246 -10.21 -12.78 -20.65
CA ILE A 246 -10.06 -12.68 -19.19
C ILE A 246 -11.16 -13.46 -18.47
N GLU A 247 -12.42 -13.36 -18.93
CA GLU A 247 -13.55 -14.16 -18.39
C GLU A 247 -13.37 -15.66 -18.57
N ALA A 248 -12.64 -16.07 -19.59
CA ALA A 248 -12.43 -17.48 -19.92
C ALA A 248 -11.25 -18.12 -19.18
N VAL A 249 -10.40 -17.37 -18.52
CA VAL A 249 -9.23 -17.85 -17.77
C VAL A 249 -9.43 -17.69 -16.27
N ARG A 250 -8.54 -18.24 -15.46
CA ARG A 250 -8.58 -18.10 -13.99
C ARG A 250 -7.82 -16.84 -13.55
N PRO A 251 -8.08 -16.33 -12.34
CA PRO A 251 -7.40 -15.10 -11.84
C PRO A 251 -5.86 -15.17 -11.77
N TYR A 252 -5.29 -16.36 -11.73
CA TYR A 252 -3.85 -16.56 -11.71
C TYR A 252 -3.24 -16.86 -13.10
N ASP A 253 -4.06 -17.03 -14.12
CA ASP A 253 -3.62 -17.09 -15.52
C ASP A 253 -3.38 -15.66 -16.04
N ALA A 254 -2.50 -15.50 -17.00
CA ALA A 254 -2.19 -14.19 -17.54
C ALA A 254 -2.61 -14.07 -18.99
N VAL A 255 -3.25 -12.95 -19.33
CA VAL A 255 -3.62 -12.58 -20.69
C VAL A 255 -2.89 -11.30 -21.07
N GLY A 256 -2.20 -11.27 -22.20
CA GLY A 256 -1.49 -10.10 -22.69
C GLY A 256 -1.67 -9.89 -24.18
N ARG A 257 -1.69 -8.60 -24.59
CA ARG A 257 -1.66 -8.24 -26.00
C ARG A 257 -0.23 -8.33 -26.53
N TYR A 258 0.00 -9.29 -27.41
CA TYR A 258 1.35 -9.60 -27.93
C TYR A 258 1.72 -8.79 -29.18
N GLY A 259 0.70 -8.47 -30.02
CA GLY A 259 0.82 -7.69 -31.24
C GLY A 259 -0.47 -6.91 -31.53
N GLY A 260 -0.68 -6.45 -32.74
CA GLY A 260 -1.85 -5.68 -33.14
C GLY A 260 -3.18 -6.31 -32.71
N GLU A 261 -3.47 -7.50 -33.24
CA GLU A 261 -4.66 -8.32 -33.00
C GLU A 261 -4.32 -9.66 -32.32
N GLU A 262 -3.07 -9.82 -31.90
CA GLU A 262 -2.52 -11.03 -31.31
C GLU A 262 -2.45 -10.91 -29.79
N PHE A 263 -2.85 -11.98 -29.11
CA PHE A 263 -2.78 -12.11 -27.66
C PHE A 263 -2.00 -13.36 -27.27
N LEU A 264 -1.32 -13.30 -26.15
CA LEU A 264 -0.65 -14.42 -25.52
C LEU A 264 -1.31 -14.71 -24.16
N ILE A 265 -1.64 -15.97 -23.92
CA ILE A 265 -2.15 -16.43 -22.64
C ILE A 265 -1.14 -17.38 -22.03
N VAL A 266 -0.80 -17.16 -20.77
CA VAL A 266 0.15 -18.00 -20.00
C VAL A 266 -0.65 -18.76 -18.95
N LEU A 267 -0.51 -20.09 -18.97
CA LEU A 267 -1.30 -21.04 -18.17
C LEU A 267 -0.38 -21.95 -17.37
N ALA A 268 -0.51 -21.97 -16.05
CA ALA A 268 0.21 -22.88 -15.18
C ALA A 268 -0.71 -24.09 -14.84
N GLU A 269 -0.53 -25.21 -15.57
CA GLU A 269 -1.43 -26.37 -15.49
C GLU A 269 -0.67 -27.68 -15.21
N ARG A 270 -1.44 -28.74 -14.94
CA ARG A 270 -0.88 -30.06 -14.63
C ARG A 270 -0.68 -30.93 -15.86
N ASP A 271 -1.47 -30.71 -16.90
CA ASP A 271 -1.42 -31.49 -18.14
C ASP A 271 -1.86 -30.68 -19.37
N VAL A 272 -1.53 -31.20 -20.53
CA VAL A 272 -1.84 -30.60 -21.84
C VAL A 272 -3.34 -30.52 -22.12
N GLN A 273 -4.12 -31.44 -21.59
CA GLN A 273 -5.58 -31.48 -21.84
C GLN A 273 -6.28 -30.32 -21.16
N HIS A 274 -5.84 -29.94 -19.96
CA HIS A 274 -6.37 -28.75 -19.27
C HIS A 274 -6.00 -27.46 -20.02
N VAL A 275 -4.77 -27.34 -20.53
CA VAL A 275 -4.39 -26.19 -21.36
C VAL A 275 -5.26 -26.09 -22.60
N ALA A 276 -5.47 -27.22 -23.31
CA ALA A 276 -6.33 -27.28 -24.48
C ALA A 276 -7.79 -26.92 -24.19
N ALA A 277 -8.32 -27.38 -23.06
CA ALA A 277 -9.69 -27.05 -22.64
C ALA A 277 -9.87 -25.57 -22.32
N ILE A 278 -8.87 -24.92 -21.72
CA ILE A 278 -8.90 -23.48 -21.46
C ILE A 278 -8.83 -22.72 -22.79
N ALA A 279 -7.94 -23.11 -23.69
CA ALA A 279 -7.82 -22.50 -25.01
C ALA A 279 -9.11 -22.61 -25.82
N GLU A 280 -9.80 -23.75 -25.79
CA GLU A 280 -11.09 -23.93 -26.45
C GLU A 280 -12.19 -23.08 -25.79
N ARG A 281 -12.18 -22.94 -24.47
CA ARG A 281 -13.09 -22.02 -23.76
C ARG A 281 -12.87 -20.57 -24.17
N VAL A 282 -11.61 -20.15 -24.29
CA VAL A 282 -11.25 -18.81 -24.81
C VAL A 282 -11.79 -18.59 -26.20
N ARG A 283 -11.52 -19.51 -27.12
CA ARG A 283 -12.03 -19.44 -28.51
C ARG A 283 -13.56 -19.37 -28.54
N ALA A 284 -14.22 -20.25 -27.81
CA ALA A 284 -15.67 -20.30 -27.75
C ALA A 284 -16.28 -19.01 -27.18
N ASN A 285 -15.71 -18.46 -26.10
CA ASN A 285 -16.15 -17.19 -25.51
C ASN A 285 -16.03 -16.02 -26.50
N ILE A 286 -14.94 -15.95 -27.27
CA ILE A 286 -14.77 -14.91 -28.30
C ILE A 286 -15.85 -15.01 -29.36
N ALA A 287 -16.17 -16.23 -29.81
CA ALA A 287 -17.14 -16.49 -30.88
C ALA A 287 -18.61 -16.47 -30.43
N GLN A 288 -18.89 -16.57 -29.12
CA GLN A 288 -20.22 -16.84 -28.57
C GLN A 288 -21.29 -15.81 -28.96
N ARG A 289 -20.91 -14.54 -28.98
CA ARG A 289 -21.83 -13.42 -29.27
C ARG A 289 -21.14 -12.34 -30.11
N PRO A 290 -21.86 -11.68 -31.02
CA PRO A 290 -21.31 -10.52 -31.72
C PRO A 290 -20.92 -9.40 -30.76
N VAL A 291 -19.97 -8.55 -31.17
CA VAL A 291 -19.64 -7.30 -30.47
C VAL A 291 -20.60 -6.22 -30.93
N SER A 292 -21.34 -5.64 -30.01
CA SER A 292 -22.26 -4.55 -30.31
C SER A 292 -21.51 -3.21 -30.36
N VAL A 293 -21.49 -2.57 -31.55
CA VAL A 293 -20.86 -1.26 -31.73
C VAL A 293 -21.83 -0.37 -32.52
N ASP A 294 -22.26 0.74 -31.94
CA ASP A 294 -23.13 1.75 -32.59
C ASP A 294 -24.36 1.14 -33.33
N ARG A 295 -25.10 0.24 -32.64
CA ARG A 295 -26.25 -0.54 -33.14
C ARG A 295 -25.92 -1.58 -34.23
N ARG A 296 -24.63 -1.87 -34.47
CA ARG A 296 -24.18 -2.94 -35.37
C ARG A 296 -23.69 -4.13 -34.54
N ALA A 297 -23.98 -5.32 -35.02
CA ALA A 297 -23.51 -6.59 -34.41
C ALA A 297 -22.36 -7.12 -35.26
N ILE A 298 -21.14 -7.10 -34.74
CA ILE A 298 -19.93 -7.55 -35.44
C ILE A 298 -19.55 -8.93 -34.92
N ALA A 299 -19.68 -9.94 -35.76
CA ALA A 299 -19.22 -11.28 -35.42
C ALA A 299 -17.70 -11.35 -35.52
N ILE A 300 -17.07 -11.90 -34.47
CA ILE A 300 -15.62 -12.14 -34.43
C ILE A 300 -15.35 -13.58 -34.00
N THR A 301 -14.29 -14.16 -34.53
CA THR A 301 -13.75 -15.44 -34.11
C THR A 301 -12.25 -15.31 -33.85
N ALA A 302 -11.65 -16.34 -33.28
CA ALA A 302 -10.21 -16.39 -33.08
C ALA A 302 -9.64 -17.75 -33.40
N SER A 303 -8.46 -17.75 -33.99
CA SER A 303 -7.60 -18.92 -34.12
C SER A 303 -6.64 -18.99 -32.94
N VAL A 304 -6.39 -20.18 -32.42
CA VAL A 304 -5.57 -20.39 -31.24
C VAL A 304 -4.52 -21.48 -31.49
N GLY A 305 -3.25 -21.15 -31.28
CA GLY A 305 -2.14 -22.09 -31.26
C GLY A 305 -1.68 -22.35 -29.82
N VAL A 306 -1.64 -23.59 -29.43
CA VAL A 306 -1.26 -24.02 -28.06
C VAL A 306 0.06 -24.76 -28.08
N ALA A 307 0.96 -24.43 -27.15
CA ALA A 307 2.14 -25.22 -26.86
C ALA A 307 2.31 -25.39 -25.34
N CYS A 308 2.89 -26.52 -24.96
CA CYS A 308 3.18 -26.83 -23.56
C CYS A 308 4.65 -27.17 -23.39
N SER A 309 5.23 -26.82 -22.25
CA SER A 309 6.61 -27.22 -21.94
C SER A 309 6.68 -28.72 -21.64
N ASP A 310 7.68 -29.40 -22.16
CA ASP A 310 7.92 -30.82 -21.94
C ASP A 310 8.65 -31.09 -20.61
N ALA A 311 8.02 -30.74 -19.47
CA ALA A 311 8.64 -30.93 -18.15
C ALA A 311 9.02 -32.38 -17.78
N PRO A 312 8.32 -33.46 -18.27
CA PRO A 312 8.66 -34.84 -17.88
C PRO A 312 9.79 -35.50 -18.68
N ARG A 313 10.18 -34.98 -19.84
CA ARG A 313 11.09 -35.68 -20.78
C ARG A 313 12.56 -35.23 -20.78
N GLY A 314 12.95 -34.31 -19.89
CA GLY A 314 14.34 -33.93 -19.72
C GLY A 314 14.94 -33.01 -20.80
N GLN A 315 14.27 -32.77 -21.91
CA GLN A 315 14.60 -31.72 -22.87
C GLN A 315 13.82 -30.47 -22.48
N GLN A 316 14.54 -29.43 -22.08
CA GLN A 316 13.96 -28.20 -21.61
C GLN A 316 13.71 -27.26 -22.80
N ASP A 317 12.45 -27.11 -23.19
CA ASP A 317 12.08 -26.00 -24.03
C ASP A 317 12.44 -24.69 -23.33
N ASP A 318 13.18 -23.86 -23.97
CA ASP A 318 13.35 -22.46 -23.67
C ASP A 318 12.02 -21.75 -23.99
N VAL A 319 11.76 -20.63 -23.32
CA VAL A 319 10.58 -19.77 -23.55
C VAL A 319 10.41 -19.41 -25.01
N HIS A 320 11.52 -19.21 -25.73
CA HIS A 320 11.49 -18.89 -27.16
C HIS A 320 10.98 -20.06 -28.01
N GLN A 321 11.44 -21.28 -27.75
CA GLN A 321 10.99 -22.50 -28.43
C GLN A 321 9.49 -22.77 -28.16
N LEU A 322 9.05 -22.53 -26.92
CA LEU A 322 7.64 -22.66 -26.54
C LEU A 322 6.76 -21.70 -27.33
N LEU A 323 7.17 -20.43 -27.45
CA LEU A 323 6.46 -19.42 -28.25
C LEU A 323 6.45 -19.77 -29.74
N GLN A 324 7.58 -20.22 -30.27
CA GLN A 324 7.71 -20.62 -31.67
C GLN A 324 6.73 -21.78 -31.99
N ARG A 325 6.67 -22.81 -31.15
CA ARG A 325 5.73 -23.93 -31.31
C ARG A 325 4.26 -23.48 -31.25
N ALA A 326 3.93 -22.55 -30.37
CA ALA A 326 2.59 -21.97 -30.30
C ALA A 326 2.23 -21.19 -31.57
N ASP A 327 3.17 -20.42 -32.11
CA ASP A 327 2.97 -19.67 -33.35
C ASP A 327 2.79 -20.59 -34.58
N GLU A 328 3.60 -21.64 -34.69
CA GLU A 328 3.42 -22.67 -35.73
C GLU A 328 2.05 -23.36 -35.63
N ALA A 329 1.58 -23.63 -34.42
CA ALA A 329 0.24 -24.18 -34.21
C ALA A 329 -0.85 -23.17 -34.58
N LEU A 330 -0.70 -21.89 -34.24
CA LEU A 330 -1.60 -20.81 -34.66
C LEU A 330 -1.67 -20.70 -36.19
N TYR A 331 -0.53 -20.74 -36.85
CA TYR A 331 -0.48 -20.73 -38.33
C TYR A 331 -1.25 -21.91 -38.93
N ARG A 332 -1.14 -23.12 -38.35
CA ARG A 332 -1.94 -24.30 -38.76
C ARG A 332 -3.43 -24.07 -38.53
N ALA A 333 -3.82 -23.48 -37.39
CA ALA A 333 -5.23 -23.14 -37.10
C ALA A 333 -5.82 -22.20 -38.18
N LYS A 334 -5.08 -21.14 -38.53
CA LYS A 334 -5.51 -20.20 -39.59
C LYS A 334 -5.66 -20.88 -40.96
N ARG A 335 -4.70 -21.73 -41.33
CA ARG A 335 -4.75 -22.45 -42.63
C ARG A 335 -5.82 -23.52 -42.73
N SER A 336 -6.18 -24.13 -41.60
CA SER A 336 -7.21 -25.21 -41.56
C SER A 336 -8.64 -24.70 -41.50
N GLY A 337 -8.87 -23.40 -41.72
CA GLY A 337 -10.22 -22.81 -41.81
C GLY A 337 -10.59 -21.92 -40.62
N ARG A 338 -9.62 -21.47 -39.83
CA ARG A 338 -9.81 -20.51 -38.70
C ARG A 338 -10.76 -21.01 -37.61
N ASN A 339 -11.08 -20.13 -36.63
CA ASN A 339 -12.00 -20.38 -35.52
C ASN A 339 -11.82 -21.74 -34.85
N ARG A 340 -10.58 -22.09 -34.50
CA ARG A 340 -10.19 -23.36 -33.91
C ARG A 340 -8.96 -23.28 -33.05
N VAL A 341 -8.79 -24.29 -32.22
CA VAL A 341 -7.58 -24.53 -31.44
C VAL A 341 -6.74 -25.62 -32.12
N VAL A 342 -5.45 -25.38 -32.25
CA VAL A 342 -4.47 -26.40 -32.67
C VAL A 342 -3.36 -26.50 -31.63
N ILE A 343 -3.04 -27.72 -31.21
CA ILE A 343 -1.98 -27.99 -30.25
C ILE A 343 -0.70 -28.33 -31.02
N ALA A 344 0.40 -27.76 -30.58
CA ALA A 344 1.73 -28.13 -31.06
C ALA A 344 2.05 -29.56 -30.63
N ASN A 345 2.63 -30.34 -31.56
CA ASN A 345 3.09 -31.68 -31.27
C ASN A 345 4.37 -31.65 -30.42
#